data_c050a55778a3ca3bbc2160237992170d
#
_entry.id   c050a55778a3ca3bbc2160237992170d
#
_cell.length_a   1.000
_cell.length_b   1.000
_cell.length_c   1.000
_cell.angle_alpha   90.00
_cell.angle_beta   90.00
_cell.angle_gamma   90.00
#
_symmetry.space_group_name_H-M   'P 1'
#
loop_
_entity.id
_entity.type
_entity.pdbx_description
1 polymer ?
#
loop_
_entity_poly.entity_id
_entity_poly.type
_entity_poly.pdbx_seq_one_letter_code
_entity_poly.pdbx_strand_id
1 'polypeptide(L)'
;FELEFLGFIPGKRESRRMTGEYILTANDILSDRDFDDTAAYGGWTVDDHFPAGFYHKGVPNTHIVTPAPYKIPYRCLYSKNVENLFFAGRNISTTHMALSSTRVMKTCALLGQAVGTAASIAAKFSLTPHGVYKEKLSLLQETLLHDDCFLPGCTRSVSDSCKKAAFTGEDSLRDGIDRINRIYRNTSCGETLPNGKAVEYTLSAPEYVSEIHLVFDSNLDRKNHAGCFCEQTHINRANILKSSPQQYMPRELCKAFRVEAVCEDGTRVVLCDEKQNILRCRNIPVDRTVRSLSLTVLENYGGTDKTTVYSFDF
;
A
#
# COMPACT_ATOMS: atom_id res chain seq x y z
N PHE A 1 -8.97 -2.23 41.22
CA PHE A 1 -7.83 -2.84 40.51
C PHE A 1 -6.67 -2.91 41.46
N GLU A 2 -6.05 -4.08 41.52
CA GLU A 2 -4.82 -4.32 42.30
C GLU A 2 -3.66 -4.48 41.33
N LEU A 3 -2.47 -4.04 41.77
CA LEU A 3 -1.25 -4.22 41.01
C LEU A 3 -0.79 -5.67 41.16
N GLU A 4 -0.90 -6.47 40.14
CA GLU A 4 -0.50 -7.88 40.15
C GLU A 4 1.01 -8.04 39.94
N PHE A 5 1.56 -7.29 39.02
CA PHE A 5 2.99 -7.38 38.67
C PHE A 5 3.54 -6.06 38.15
N LEU A 6 4.71 -5.68 38.66
CA LEU A 6 5.52 -4.57 38.14
C LEU A 6 6.81 -5.13 37.56
N GLY A 7 6.97 -4.99 36.23
CA GLY A 7 8.21 -5.35 35.56
C GLY A 7 9.39 -4.46 36.06
N PHE A 8 10.45 -5.08 36.49
CA PHE A 8 11.64 -4.37 36.99
C PHE A 8 12.74 -4.17 35.96
N ILE A 9 12.56 -4.72 34.74
CA ILE A 9 13.46 -4.46 33.63
C ILE A 9 12.74 -3.59 32.61
N PRO A 10 13.18 -2.34 32.41
CA PRO A 10 12.58 -1.46 31.40
C PRO A 10 12.82 -2.00 29.98
N GLY A 11 11.78 -1.98 29.16
CA GLY A 11 11.90 -2.32 27.73
C GLY A 11 12.73 -1.27 26.99
N LYS A 12 13.83 -1.68 26.37
CA LYS A 12 14.62 -0.79 25.51
C LYS A 12 13.92 -0.58 24.19
N ARG A 13 13.59 0.66 23.86
CA ARG A 13 12.91 1.03 22.59
C ARG A 13 13.88 1.13 21.43
N GLU A 14 15.09 1.62 21.68
CA GLU A 14 16.19 1.69 20.72
C GLU A 14 17.40 0.99 21.29
N SER A 15 18.04 0.15 20.49
CA SER A 15 19.24 -0.58 20.87
C SER A 15 20.25 -0.48 19.73
N ARG A 16 20.24 -1.42 18.81
CA ARG A 16 21.14 -1.43 17.65
C ARG A 16 20.33 -1.14 16.39
N ARG A 17 20.89 -0.29 15.53
CA ARG A 17 20.47 -0.13 14.14
C ARG A 17 21.49 -0.87 13.27
N MET A 18 20.99 -1.57 12.29
CA MET A 18 21.84 -2.29 11.33
C MET A 18 22.44 -1.28 10.34
N THR A 19 23.54 -1.63 9.72
CA THR A 19 24.17 -0.82 8.68
C THR A 19 23.91 -1.45 7.32
N GLY A 20 23.08 -0.79 6.54
CA GLY A 20 22.81 -1.11 5.14
C GLY A 20 23.76 -0.40 4.19
N GLU A 21 23.55 -0.55 2.90
CA GLU A 21 24.30 0.20 1.89
C GLU A 21 23.94 1.68 1.87
N TYR A 22 22.74 2.01 2.33
CA TYR A 22 22.31 3.38 2.56
C TYR A 22 21.90 3.56 4.04
N ILE A 23 22.19 4.73 4.59
CA ILE A 23 21.76 5.12 5.94
C ILE A 23 20.78 6.27 5.78
N LEU A 24 19.48 6.00 5.96
CA LEU A 24 18.44 7.02 5.87
C LEU A 24 18.62 8.07 6.97
N THR A 25 18.60 9.34 6.58
CA THR A 25 18.77 10.48 7.48
C THR A 25 17.48 11.25 7.68
N ALA A 26 17.39 12.06 8.71
CA ALA A 26 16.27 12.98 8.92
C ALA A 26 16.17 14.01 7.78
N ASN A 27 17.31 14.42 7.21
CA ASN A 27 17.31 15.34 6.07
C ASN A 27 16.66 14.71 4.83
N ASP A 28 16.91 13.42 4.57
CA ASP A 28 16.22 12.73 3.48
C ASP A 28 14.69 12.72 3.66
N ILE A 29 14.25 12.49 4.90
CA ILE A 29 12.82 12.50 5.27
C ILE A 29 12.21 13.89 5.10
N LEU A 30 12.86 14.92 5.63
CA LEU A 30 12.33 16.27 5.65
C LEU A 30 12.43 17.00 4.30
N SER A 31 13.34 16.57 3.41
CA SER A 31 13.43 17.09 2.05
C SER A 31 12.59 16.30 1.04
N ASP A 32 11.87 15.25 1.48
CA ASP A 32 11.17 14.30 0.61
C ASP A 32 12.08 13.81 -0.52
N ARG A 33 13.29 13.36 -0.14
CA ARG A 33 14.29 12.92 -1.08
C ARG A 33 13.77 11.79 -1.97
N ASP A 34 14.01 11.91 -3.24
CA ASP A 34 13.67 10.90 -4.22
C ASP A 34 14.67 9.74 -4.21
N PHE A 35 14.16 8.50 -4.32
CA PHE A 35 14.93 7.28 -4.38
C PHE A 35 14.37 6.36 -5.46
N ASP A 36 15.21 5.95 -6.39
CA ASP A 36 14.90 4.98 -7.44
C ASP A 36 14.58 3.59 -6.88
N ASP A 37 15.20 3.24 -5.74
CA ASP A 37 15.01 2.00 -5.03
C ASP A 37 13.99 2.07 -3.90
N THR A 38 12.96 2.90 -4.03
CA THR A 38 11.85 2.97 -3.06
C THR A 38 11.21 1.59 -2.89
N ALA A 39 11.19 1.08 -1.66
CA ALA A 39 10.57 -0.21 -1.31
C ALA A 39 9.50 -0.12 -0.23
N ALA A 40 9.43 1.01 0.47
CA ALA A 40 8.42 1.31 1.48
C ALA A 40 8.28 2.81 1.66
N TYR A 41 7.37 3.22 2.55
CA TYR A 41 7.22 4.62 2.92
C TYR A 41 6.97 4.79 4.42
N GLY A 42 7.26 5.98 4.92
CA GLY A 42 6.85 6.45 6.22
C GLY A 42 6.07 7.77 6.10
N GLY A 43 5.38 8.16 7.16
CA GLY A 43 4.59 9.39 7.18
C GLY A 43 4.40 9.94 8.59
N TRP A 44 5.03 9.31 9.58
CA TRP A 44 5.02 9.80 10.95
C TRP A 44 5.98 10.99 11.10
N THR A 45 5.68 11.92 12.01
CA THR A 45 6.58 13.02 12.36
C THR A 45 7.94 12.49 12.81
N VAL A 46 9.00 13.28 12.63
CA VAL A 46 10.26 13.05 13.35
C VAL A 46 10.00 13.38 14.81
N ASP A 47 9.75 12.33 15.60
CA ASP A 47 9.33 12.41 17.01
C ASP A 47 10.49 11.96 17.90
N ASP A 48 11.38 12.91 18.19
CA ASP A 48 12.56 12.64 19.02
C ASP A 48 12.25 12.83 20.50
N HIS A 49 12.61 11.82 21.30
CA HIS A 49 12.48 11.84 22.73
C HIS A 49 13.85 12.13 23.38
N PHE A 50 13.93 13.16 24.18
CA PHE A 50 15.18 13.56 24.81
C PHE A 50 15.77 12.44 25.67
N PRO A 51 17.11 12.23 25.61
CA PRO A 51 17.79 11.19 26.40
C PRO A 51 17.59 11.29 27.90
N ALA A 52 17.43 12.51 28.41
CA ALA A 52 17.14 12.76 29.83
C ALA A 52 15.75 12.23 30.26
N GLY A 53 14.86 11.90 29.31
CA GLY A 53 13.54 11.32 29.59
C GLY A 53 12.76 12.12 30.62
N PHE A 54 12.39 11.48 31.72
CA PHE A 54 11.61 12.09 32.80
C PHE A 54 12.28 13.30 33.44
N TYR A 55 13.62 13.38 33.43
CA TYR A 55 14.37 14.49 34.01
C TYR A 55 14.59 15.65 33.05
N HIS A 56 14.10 15.56 31.82
CA HIS A 56 14.21 16.68 30.88
C HIS A 56 13.35 17.86 31.35
N LYS A 57 13.98 19.05 31.41
CA LYS A 57 13.30 20.30 31.76
C LYS A 57 12.76 20.94 30.47
N GLY A 58 11.48 20.90 30.26
CA GLY A 58 10.82 21.47 29.08
C GLY A 58 9.87 20.49 28.40
N VAL A 59 9.66 20.69 27.10
CA VAL A 59 8.81 19.77 26.32
C VAL A 59 9.43 18.37 26.26
N PRO A 60 8.65 17.28 26.41
CA PRO A 60 9.21 15.93 26.54
C PRO A 60 9.83 15.38 25.26
N ASN A 61 9.49 15.94 24.13
CA ASN A 61 9.93 15.50 22.81
C ASN A 61 9.82 16.62 21.77
N THR A 62 10.49 16.43 20.63
CA THR A 62 10.39 17.30 19.46
C THR A 62 9.59 16.62 18.39
N HIS A 63 8.61 17.33 17.82
CA HIS A 63 7.82 16.87 16.69
C HIS A 63 8.09 17.74 15.46
N ILE A 64 8.72 17.18 14.44
CA ILE A 64 8.90 17.83 13.15
C ILE A 64 8.01 17.11 12.14
N VAL A 65 7.03 17.82 11.58
CA VAL A 65 6.09 17.26 10.61
C VAL A 65 6.83 16.94 9.32
N THR A 66 6.61 15.77 8.77
CA THR A 66 7.13 15.39 7.45
C THR A 66 6.29 16.02 6.35
N PRO A 67 6.89 16.50 5.26
CA PRO A 67 6.16 17.21 4.20
C PRO A 67 5.18 16.30 3.45
N ALA A 68 5.49 15.02 3.37
CA ALA A 68 4.72 14.00 2.65
C ALA A 68 4.97 12.60 3.23
N PRO A 69 4.27 11.57 2.80
CA PRO A 69 4.72 10.19 2.93
C PRO A 69 6.07 10.05 2.23
N TYR A 70 7.16 10.01 3.01
CA TYR A 70 8.52 9.96 2.48
C TYR A 70 8.92 8.53 2.08
N LYS A 71 9.82 8.44 1.13
CA LYS A 71 10.34 7.19 0.58
C LYS A 71 11.36 6.53 1.49
N ILE A 72 11.33 5.22 1.59
CA ILE A 72 12.35 4.40 2.28
C ILE A 72 13.01 3.52 1.23
N PRO A 73 14.33 3.72 0.96
CA PRO A 73 15.02 2.98 -0.07
C PRO A 73 15.32 1.53 0.36
N TYR A 74 15.28 0.62 -0.58
CA TYR A 74 15.57 -0.79 -0.38
C TYR A 74 16.97 -1.03 0.23
N ARG A 75 17.96 -0.22 -0.15
CA ARG A 75 19.32 -0.28 0.39
C ARG A 75 19.42 -0.04 1.90
N CYS A 76 18.34 0.40 2.56
CA CYS A 76 18.25 0.45 4.02
C CYS A 76 17.81 -0.87 4.66
N LEU A 77 17.42 -1.88 3.88
CA LEU A 77 16.72 -3.08 4.34
C LEU A 77 17.58 -4.35 4.26
N TYR A 78 18.84 -4.24 3.90
CA TYR A 78 19.77 -5.36 3.91
C TYR A 78 21.17 -4.93 4.35
N SER A 79 21.95 -5.91 4.80
CA SER A 79 23.26 -5.68 5.40
C SER A 79 24.32 -5.32 4.36
N LYS A 80 25.15 -4.32 4.69
CA LYS A 80 26.29 -3.93 3.89
C LYS A 80 27.43 -4.96 3.91
N ASN A 81 27.55 -5.74 4.97
CA ASN A 81 28.71 -6.59 5.23
C ASN A 81 28.38 -8.06 5.49
N VAL A 82 27.10 -8.43 5.53
CA VAL A 82 26.63 -9.82 5.62
C VAL A 82 25.78 -10.10 4.41
N GLU A 83 26.28 -10.95 3.51
CA GLU A 83 25.75 -11.10 2.16
C GLU A 83 24.30 -11.58 2.07
N ASN A 84 23.83 -12.37 3.04
CA ASN A 84 22.51 -12.99 3.02
C ASN A 84 21.60 -12.51 4.14
N LEU A 85 21.79 -11.28 4.64
CA LEU A 85 21.03 -10.73 5.76
C LEU A 85 20.15 -9.58 5.33
N PHE A 86 18.85 -9.76 5.45
CA PHE A 86 17.86 -8.71 5.43
C PHE A 86 17.53 -8.24 6.83
N PHE A 87 16.99 -7.03 6.95
CA PHE A 87 16.41 -6.52 8.18
C PHE A 87 15.21 -5.59 7.93
N ALA A 88 14.22 -5.70 8.79
CA ALA A 88 13.01 -4.89 8.77
C ALA A 88 12.65 -4.45 10.19
N GLY A 89 11.80 -3.44 10.30
CA GLY A 89 11.37 -2.93 11.60
C GLY A 89 12.21 -1.76 12.09
N ARG A 90 12.31 -1.58 13.40
CA ARG A 90 12.99 -0.43 14.02
C ARG A 90 14.50 -0.41 13.83
N ASN A 91 15.07 -1.53 13.47
CA ASN A 91 16.52 -1.74 13.35
C ASN A 91 17.07 -1.56 11.94
N ILE A 92 16.28 -1.05 11.00
CA ILE A 92 16.76 -0.76 9.64
C ILE A 92 17.90 0.27 9.66
N SER A 93 18.57 0.43 8.53
CA SER A 93 19.73 1.33 8.40
C SER A 93 19.28 2.80 8.37
N THR A 94 19.25 3.42 9.54
CA THR A 94 18.84 4.82 9.72
C THR A 94 19.72 5.52 10.74
N THR A 95 19.76 6.86 10.69
CA THR A 95 20.24 7.67 11.82
C THR A 95 19.24 7.63 12.96
N HIS A 96 19.65 8.05 14.17
CA HIS A 96 18.76 8.17 15.33
C HIS A 96 17.54 9.05 15.03
N MET A 97 17.75 10.21 14.44
CA MET A 97 16.67 11.15 14.12
C MET A 97 15.70 10.56 13.07
N ALA A 98 16.18 9.86 12.05
CA ALA A 98 15.31 9.18 11.08
C ALA A 98 14.52 8.03 11.72
N LEU A 99 15.14 7.26 12.62
CA LEU A 99 14.46 6.20 13.37
C LEU A 99 13.27 6.75 14.16
N SER A 100 13.36 7.97 14.68
CA SER A 100 12.26 8.56 15.45
C SER A 100 10.95 8.66 14.65
N SER A 101 11.03 8.69 13.32
CA SER A 101 9.89 8.61 12.42
C SER A 101 9.60 7.18 11.92
N THR A 102 10.64 6.43 11.50
CA THR A 102 10.47 5.12 10.84
C THR A 102 10.05 3.99 11.79
N ARG A 103 10.20 4.16 13.09
CA ARG A 103 9.99 3.14 14.14
C ARG A 103 8.54 2.76 14.42
N VAL A 104 7.56 3.47 13.87
CA VAL A 104 6.14 3.21 14.14
C VAL A 104 5.68 1.91 13.53
N MET A 105 4.75 1.21 14.20
CA MET A 105 4.35 -0.16 13.86
C MET A 105 3.91 -0.33 12.41
N LYS A 106 3.17 0.62 11.85
CA LYS A 106 2.70 0.54 10.46
C LYS A 106 3.84 0.63 9.45
N THR A 107 4.75 1.58 9.63
CA THR A 107 5.96 1.65 8.80
C THR A 107 6.76 0.35 8.91
N CYS A 108 6.93 -0.17 10.15
CA CYS A 108 7.63 -1.44 10.36
C CYS A 108 6.94 -2.62 9.66
N ALA A 109 5.61 -2.64 9.58
CA ALA A 109 4.86 -3.67 8.86
C ALA A 109 5.13 -3.61 7.34
N LEU A 110 5.12 -2.40 6.76
CA LEU A 110 5.46 -2.20 5.35
C LEU A 110 6.90 -2.65 5.04
N LEU A 111 7.86 -2.34 5.94
CA LEU A 111 9.24 -2.81 5.81
C LEU A 111 9.32 -4.34 5.84
N GLY A 112 8.51 -4.98 6.69
CA GLY A 112 8.40 -6.44 6.75
C GLY A 112 7.89 -7.04 5.45
N GLN A 113 6.87 -6.45 4.85
CA GLN A 113 6.34 -6.88 3.55
C GLN A 113 7.40 -6.71 2.45
N ALA A 114 8.03 -5.54 2.37
CA ALA A 114 9.09 -5.29 1.38
C ALA A 114 10.23 -6.31 1.48
N VAL A 115 10.70 -6.58 2.70
CA VAL A 115 11.76 -7.57 2.94
C VAL A 115 11.29 -9.00 2.63
N GLY A 116 10.08 -9.37 3.02
CA GLY A 116 9.51 -10.69 2.72
C GLY A 116 9.41 -10.95 1.22
N THR A 117 8.91 -9.97 0.46
CA THR A 117 8.84 -10.03 -1.01
C THR A 117 10.25 -10.11 -1.62
N ALA A 118 11.18 -9.27 -1.16
CA ALA A 118 12.57 -9.30 -1.64
C ALA A 118 13.27 -10.63 -1.34
N ALA A 119 13.04 -11.21 -0.16
CA ALA A 119 13.60 -12.51 0.21
C ALA A 119 13.03 -13.65 -0.65
N SER A 120 11.74 -13.60 -0.99
CA SER A 120 11.12 -14.54 -1.93
C SER A 120 11.75 -14.45 -3.32
N ILE A 121 11.96 -13.23 -3.82
CA ILE A 121 12.63 -12.99 -5.11
C ILE A 121 14.09 -13.49 -5.04
N ALA A 122 14.82 -13.18 -3.97
CA ALA A 122 16.19 -13.64 -3.76
C ALA A 122 16.29 -15.18 -3.82
N ALA A 123 15.38 -15.87 -3.11
CA ALA A 123 15.32 -17.33 -3.12
C ALA A 123 14.98 -17.89 -4.51
N LYS A 124 13.97 -17.31 -5.19
CA LYS A 124 13.53 -17.76 -6.52
C LYS A 124 14.63 -17.64 -7.58
N PHE A 125 15.44 -16.61 -7.51
CA PHE A 125 16.49 -16.34 -8.51
C PHE A 125 17.91 -16.65 -8.01
N SER A 126 18.07 -17.25 -6.83
CA SER A 126 19.35 -17.55 -6.19
C SER A 126 20.27 -16.33 -6.08
N LEU A 127 19.68 -15.19 -5.68
CA LEU A 127 20.36 -13.91 -5.52
C LEU A 127 20.64 -13.60 -4.05
N THR A 128 21.65 -12.78 -3.81
CA THR A 128 21.82 -12.10 -2.51
C THR A 128 20.84 -10.92 -2.40
N PRO A 129 20.61 -10.35 -1.20
CA PRO A 129 19.89 -9.09 -1.05
C PRO A 129 20.39 -7.97 -1.97
N HIS A 130 21.70 -7.80 -2.09
CA HIS A 130 22.32 -6.87 -3.03
C HIS A 130 22.03 -7.24 -4.49
N GLY A 131 22.02 -8.53 -4.83
CA GLY A 131 21.66 -9.02 -6.16
C GLY A 131 20.24 -8.64 -6.56
N VAL A 132 19.28 -8.71 -5.62
CA VAL A 132 17.90 -8.23 -5.85
C VAL A 132 17.90 -6.74 -6.21
N TYR A 133 18.66 -5.90 -5.50
CA TYR A 133 18.81 -4.49 -5.84
C TYR A 133 19.31 -4.28 -7.27
N LYS A 134 20.35 -5.03 -7.66
CA LYS A 134 21.02 -4.85 -8.95
C LYS A 134 20.23 -5.38 -10.14
N GLU A 135 19.53 -6.51 -9.96
CA GLU A 135 18.99 -7.29 -11.07
C GLU A 135 17.46 -7.40 -11.08
N LYS A 136 16.83 -7.22 -9.92
CA LYS A 136 15.39 -7.48 -9.73
C LYS A 136 14.65 -6.37 -8.99
N LEU A 137 15.21 -5.17 -8.93
CA LEU A 137 14.56 -4.03 -8.24
C LEU A 137 13.18 -3.73 -8.83
N SER A 138 13.08 -3.67 -10.15
CA SER A 138 11.79 -3.42 -10.82
C SER A 138 10.78 -4.53 -10.52
N LEU A 139 11.19 -5.78 -10.50
CA LEU A 139 10.32 -6.89 -10.13
C LEU A 139 9.84 -6.77 -8.67
N LEU A 140 10.72 -6.35 -7.76
CA LEU A 140 10.34 -6.10 -6.37
C LEU A 140 9.30 -5.00 -6.26
N GLN A 141 9.51 -3.87 -6.93
CA GLN A 141 8.58 -2.74 -6.92
C GLN A 141 7.24 -3.10 -7.55
N GLU A 142 7.23 -3.77 -8.70
CA GLU A 142 6.01 -4.24 -9.37
C GLU A 142 5.22 -5.21 -8.48
N THR A 143 5.90 -6.18 -7.86
CA THR A 143 5.23 -7.13 -6.97
C THR A 143 4.60 -6.41 -5.76
N LEU A 144 5.30 -5.46 -5.16
CA LEU A 144 4.78 -4.68 -4.04
C LEU A 144 3.56 -3.82 -4.45
N LEU A 145 3.62 -3.17 -5.61
CA LEU A 145 2.51 -2.37 -6.14
C LEU A 145 1.30 -3.25 -6.45
N HIS A 146 1.53 -4.41 -7.05
CA HIS A 146 0.48 -5.39 -7.33
C HIS A 146 -0.20 -5.92 -6.06
N ASP A 147 0.54 -6.03 -4.96
CA ASP A 147 0.04 -6.38 -3.63
C ASP A 147 -0.60 -5.19 -2.86
N ASP A 148 -0.98 -4.13 -3.57
CA ASP A 148 -1.55 -2.88 -3.01
C ASP A 148 -0.62 -2.12 -2.04
N CYS A 149 0.69 -2.36 -2.10
CA CYS A 149 1.64 -1.53 -1.39
C CYS A 149 1.78 -0.17 -2.08
N PHE A 150 1.71 0.90 -1.31
CA PHE A 150 1.99 2.22 -1.85
C PHE A 150 3.48 2.48 -1.86
N LEU A 151 4.04 2.73 -3.03
CA LEU A 151 5.40 3.20 -3.24
C LEU A 151 5.34 4.62 -3.81
N PRO A 152 5.66 5.67 -3.01
CA PRO A 152 5.56 7.04 -3.46
C PRO A 152 6.39 7.28 -4.74
N GLY A 153 5.76 7.85 -5.76
CA GLY A 153 6.40 8.13 -7.05
C GLY A 153 6.53 6.94 -8.00
N CYS A 154 6.11 5.74 -7.59
CA CYS A 154 6.06 4.57 -8.46
C CYS A 154 4.62 4.35 -8.96
N THR A 155 4.52 3.86 -10.20
CA THR A 155 3.27 3.49 -10.88
C THR A 155 3.37 2.04 -11.29
N ARG A 156 2.31 1.25 -11.08
CA ARG A 156 2.25 -0.15 -11.49
C ARG A 156 2.19 -0.27 -13.01
N SER A 157 2.86 -1.26 -13.55
CA SER A 157 2.78 -1.56 -14.98
C SER A 157 1.42 -2.20 -15.33
N VAL A 158 0.87 -1.80 -16.46
CA VAL A 158 -0.31 -2.41 -17.07
C VAL A 158 0.08 -3.00 -18.41
N SER A 159 -0.47 -4.16 -18.76
CA SER A 159 -0.11 -4.88 -19.98
C SER A 159 -0.40 -4.05 -21.23
N ASP A 160 0.40 -4.25 -22.27
CA ASP A 160 0.17 -3.62 -23.58
C ASP A 160 -1.14 -4.04 -24.19
N SER A 161 -1.54 -5.29 -23.98
CA SER A 161 -2.83 -5.83 -24.43
C SER A 161 -3.98 -5.09 -23.81
N CYS A 162 -3.96 -4.89 -22.49
CA CYS A 162 -4.97 -4.13 -21.77
C CYS A 162 -5.09 -2.71 -22.32
N LYS A 163 -3.93 -2.00 -22.49
CA LYS A 163 -3.91 -0.64 -23.00
C LYS A 163 -4.43 -0.49 -24.43
N LYS A 164 -4.24 -1.53 -25.27
CA LYS A 164 -4.67 -1.53 -26.69
C LYS A 164 -6.09 -2.06 -26.90
N ALA A 165 -6.65 -2.78 -25.95
CA ALA A 165 -8.02 -3.31 -26.04
C ALA A 165 -9.04 -2.17 -26.18
N ALA A 166 -10.11 -2.41 -26.96
CA ALA A 166 -11.26 -1.53 -26.95
C ALA A 166 -11.91 -1.57 -25.57
N PHE A 167 -12.18 -0.42 -24.98
CA PHE A 167 -12.66 -0.30 -23.61
C PHE A 167 -13.82 0.68 -23.52
N THR A 168 -14.84 0.34 -22.75
CA THR A 168 -16.03 1.18 -22.58
C THR A 168 -15.96 2.09 -21.35
N GLY A 169 -14.96 1.90 -20.49
CA GLY A 169 -14.64 2.77 -19.34
C GLY A 169 -13.57 3.81 -19.69
N GLU A 170 -13.18 4.59 -18.69
CA GLU A 170 -12.14 5.60 -18.79
C GLU A 170 -10.72 5.00 -18.72
N ASP A 171 -9.77 5.58 -19.42
CA ASP A 171 -8.37 5.13 -19.40
C ASP A 171 -7.72 5.20 -18.01
N SER A 172 -8.27 6.00 -17.10
CA SER A 172 -7.85 6.05 -15.71
C SER A 172 -8.05 4.76 -14.92
N LEU A 173 -8.82 3.80 -15.46
CA LEU A 173 -8.97 2.45 -14.87
C LEU A 173 -7.83 1.51 -15.25
N ARG A 174 -6.95 1.91 -16.18
CA ARG A 174 -5.83 1.10 -16.70
C ARG A 174 -4.53 1.88 -16.83
N ASP A 175 -4.36 2.90 -16.00
CA ASP A 175 -3.14 3.75 -15.97
C ASP A 175 -2.11 3.30 -14.94
N GLY A 176 -2.44 2.32 -14.11
CA GLY A 176 -1.59 1.78 -13.04
C GLY A 176 -1.53 2.66 -11.79
N ILE A 177 -2.45 3.63 -11.66
CA ILE A 177 -2.56 4.52 -10.51
C ILE A 177 -3.68 4.04 -9.60
N ASP A 178 -3.34 3.26 -8.59
CA ASP A 178 -4.29 2.55 -7.75
C ASP A 178 -4.83 3.36 -6.57
N ARG A 179 -4.47 4.65 -6.44
CA ARG A 179 -4.99 5.53 -5.39
C ARG A 179 -4.77 7.01 -5.68
N ILE A 180 -5.67 7.84 -5.19
CA ILE A 180 -5.46 9.27 -5.12
C ILE A 180 -4.31 9.57 -4.16
N ASN A 181 -3.35 10.35 -4.62
CA ASN A 181 -2.36 10.96 -3.76
C ASN A 181 -2.22 12.46 -4.09
N ARG A 182 -2.90 13.29 -3.33
CA ARG A 182 -2.92 14.74 -3.53
C ARG A 182 -1.54 15.38 -3.35
N ILE A 183 -0.66 14.77 -2.55
CA ILE A 183 0.68 15.27 -2.29
C ILE A 183 1.55 15.12 -3.54
N TYR A 184 1.43 13.98 -4.22
CA TYR A 184 2.13 13.74 -5.49
C TYR A 184 1.34 14.22 -6.72
N ARG A 185 0.26 15.02 -6.48
CA ARG A 185 -0.58 15.62 -7.53
C ARG A 185 -1.20 14.62 -8.52
N ASN A 186 -1.35 13.38 -8.12
CA ASN A 186 -2.19 12.43 -8.86
C ASN A 186 -3.65 12.80 -8.60
N THR A 187 -4.17 13.70 -9.42
CA THR A 187 -5.52 14.26 -9.29
C THR A 187 -6.56 13.47 -10.06
N SER A 188 -6.13 12.61 -10.99
CA SER A 188 -6.98 11.72 -11.77
C SER A 188 -6.68 10.30 -11.35
N CYS A 189 -7.63 9.65 -10.74
CA CYS A 189 -7.51 8.27 -10.35
C CYS A 189 -8.88 7.62 -10.45
N GLY A 190 -8.98 6.61 -11.32
CA GLY A 190 -10.14 5.81 -11.45
C GLY A 190 -11.37 6.49 -12.07
N GLU A 191 -12.47 5.79 -12.05
CA GLU A 191 -13.77 6.20 -12.58
C GLU A 191 -14.87 5.90 -11.57
N THR A 192 -15.89 6.76 -11.53
CA THR A 192 -17.09 6.53 -10.72
C THR A 192 -18.17 5.91 -11.59
N LEU A 193 -18.38 4.61 -11.42
CA LEU A 193 -19.30 3.80 -12.20
C LEU A 193 -20.70 3.79 -11.59
N PRO A 194 -21.76 3.95 -12.39
CA PRO A 194 -23.13 3.67 -11.95
C PRO A 194 -23.29 2.19 -11.58
N ASN A 195 -23.90 1.91 -10.43
CA ASN A 195 -24.18 0.54 -10.01
C ASN A 195 -25.11 -0.15 -11.01
N GLY A 196 -24.81 -1.39 -11.36
CA GLY A 196 -25.55 -2.19 -12.35
C GLY A 196 -25.13 -1.94 -13.81
N LYS A 197 -24.26 -0.96 -14.09
CA LYS A 197 -23.71 -0.74 -15.43
C LYS A 197 -22.35 -1.41 -15.56
N ALA A 198 -22.17 -2.23 -16.59
CA ALA A 198 -20.89 -2.87 -16.89
C ALA A 198 -19.94 -1.94 -17.63
N VAL A 199 -18.65 -2.06 -17.33
CA VAL A 199 -17.53 -1.63 -18.19
C VAL A 199 -16.85 -2.86 -18.74
N GLU A 200 -16.45 -2.81 -20.03
CA GLU A 200 -16.02 -3.99 -20.78
C GLU A 200 -14.79 -3.72 -21.63
N TYR A 201 -13.87 -4.67 -21.59
CA TYR A 201 -12.78 -4.82 -22.55
C TYR A 201 -13.22 -5.75 -23.68
N THR A 202 -12.96 -5.34 -24.91
CA THR A 202 -13.06 -6.19 -26.10
C THR A 202 -11.68 -6.30 -26.74
N LEU A 203 -11.16 -7.52 -26.80
CA LEU A 203 -9.86 -7.81 -27.37
C LEU A 203 -9.98 -7.93 -28.90
N SER A 204 -8.97 -7.46 -29.64
CA SER A 204 -8.93 -7.55 -31.11
C SER A 204 -8.81 -9.00 -31.60
N ALA A 205 -8.21 -9.86 -30.81
CA ALA A 205 -8.14 -11.31 -30.99
C ALA A 205 -8.23 -12.00 -29.62
N PRO A 206 -8.63 -13.27 -29.55
CA PRO A 206 -8.58 -14.02 -28.31
C PRO A 206 -7.18 -14.06 -27.74
N GLU A 207 -7.03 -13.80 -26.44
CA GLU A 207 -5.75 -13.76 -25.74
C GLU A 207 -5.86 -14.45 -24.39
N TYR A 208 -4.77 -15.10 -23.96
CA TYR A 208 -4.68 -15.68 -22.63
C TYR A 208 -4.47 -14.59 -21.60
N VAL A 209 -5.37 -14.52 -20.63
CA VAL A 209 -5.30 -13.63 -19.46
C VAL A 209 -5.14 -14.48 -18.22
N SER A 210 -4.13 -14.20 -17.42
CA SER A 210 -3.87 -14.89 -16.15
C SER A 210 -4.78 -14.41 -15.03
N GLU A 211 -4.90 -13.10 -14.87
CA GLU A 211 -5.71 -12.49 -13.81
C GLU A 211 -6.19 -11.10 -14.19
N ILE A 212 -7.15 -10.61 -13.44
CA ILE A 212 -7.61 -9.22 -13.44
C ILE A 212 -7.18 -8.57 -12.12
N HIS A 213 -6.56 -7.39 -12.21
CA HIS A 213 -6.29 -6.52 -11.09
C HIS A 213 -7.41 -5.50 -10.93
N LEU A 214 -8.00 -5.46 -9.72
CA LEU A 214 -9.16 -4.64 -9.42
C LEU A 214 -8.94 -3.88 -8.11
N VAL A 215 -9.05 -2.55 -8.16
CA VAL A 215 -8.85 -1.70 -6.98
C VAL A 215 -10.04 -0.76 -6.80
N PHE A 216 -10.66 -0.80 -5.62
CA PHE A 216 -11.80 0.03 -5.26
C PHE A 216 -11.38 1.23 -4.39
N ASP A 217 -12.16 2.29 -4.45
CA ASP A 217 -12.03 3.37 -3.47
C ASP A 217 -12.38 2.88 -2.06
N SER A 218 -11.52 3.16 -1.13
CA SER A 218 -11.73 2.95 0.30
C SER A 218 -11.62 4.24 1.11
N ASN A 219 -11.69 5.38 0.42
CA ASN A 219 -11.62 6.73 0.99
C ASN A 219 -10.40 6.91 1.92
N LEU A 220 -9.22 6.57 1.41
CA LEU A 220 -7.96 6.69 2.17
C LEU A 220 -7.61 8.13 2.53
N ASP A 221 -8.16 9.09 1.79
CA ASP A 221 -7.90 10.53 1.92
C ASP A 221 -9.00 11.26 2.74
N ARG A 222 -9.85 10.52 3.41
CA ARG A 222 -10.94 11.09 4.21
C ARG A 222 -10.44 11.95 5.36
N LYS A 223 -11.03 13.11 5.52
CA LYS A 223 -10.78 14.00 6.66
C LYS A 223 -11.57 13.58 7.89
N ASN A 224 -12.83 13.16 7.68
CA ASN A 224 -13.73 12.73 8.74
C ASN A 224 -14.12 11.26 8.53
N HIS A 225 -14.20 10.53 9.61
CA HIS A 225 -14.71 9.17 9.61
C HIS A 225 -16.19 9.18 10.04
N ALA A 226 -17.07 8.50 9.32
CA ALA A 226 -18.46 8.33 9.73
C ALA A 226 -18.51 7.78 11.17
N GLY A 227 -19.22 8.45 12.05
CA GLY A 227 -19.28 8.12 13.47
C GLY A 227 -18.07 8.57 14.30
N CYS A 228 -17.08 9.24 13.72
CA CYS A 228 -15.97 9.83 14.45
C CYS A 228 -16.19 11.34 14.60
N PHE A 229 -16.05 11.85 15.81
CA PHE A 229 -16.26 13.27 16.12
C PHE A 229 -14.98 14.11 15.98
N CYS A 230 -13.89 13.53 15.51
CA CYS A 230 -12.63 14.22 15.30
C CYS A 230 -12.21 14.15 13.84
N GLU A 231 -11.64 15.24 13.38
CA GLU A 231 -10.97 15.29 12.10
C GLU A 231 -9.87 14.21 12.05
N GLN A 232 -9.86 13.44 10.98
CA GLN A 232 -9.02 12.27 10.94
C GLN A 232 -7.63 12.61 10.41
N THR A 233 -6.85 13.26 11.24
CA THR A 233 -5.41 13.40 11.04
C THR A 233 -4.66 12.12 11.40
N HIS A 234 -5.28 11.22 12.19
CA HIS A 234 -4.69 9.95 12.65
C HIS A 234 -5.70 8.83 12.51
N ILE A 235 -5.56 8.01 11.50
CA ILE A 235 -6.45 6.88 11.19
C ILE A 235 -6.47 5.81 12.29
N ASN A 236 -5.45 5.74 13.13
CA ASN A 236 -5.36 4.75 14.19
C ASN A 236 -5.18 5.38 15.55
N ARG A 237 -6.23 5.31 16.32
CA ARG A 237 -6.11 5.44 17.76
C ARG A 237 -5.96 4.05 18.36
N ALA A 238 -4.88 3.83 19.11
CA ALA A 238 -4.67 2.60 19.86
C ALA A 238 -5.72 2.42 20.97
N ASN A 239 -6.35 3.51 21.44
CA ASN A 239 -7.32 3.53 22.52
C ASN A 239 -8.66 4.00 22.00
N ILE A 240 -9.55 3.07 21.68
CA ILE A 240 -10.96 3.34 21.42
C ILE A 240 -11.66 3.29 22.80
N LEU A 241 -12.16 4.44 23.24
CA LEU A 241 -12.99 4.49 24.44
C LEU A 241 -14.33 3.79 24.17
N LYS A 242 -14.96 3.22 25.19
CA LYS A 242 -16.31 2.63 25.09
C LYS A 242 -17.35 3.63 24.54
N SER A 243 -17.15 4.93 24.79
CA SER A 243 -17.96 6.03 24.29
C SER A 243 -17.62 6.46 22.85
N SER A 244 -16.56 5.92 22.26
CA SER A 244 -16.22 6.24 20.88
C SER A 244 -17.23 5.61 19.93
N PRO A 245 -17.64 6.32 18.87
CA PRO A 245 -18.49 5.75 17.84
C PRO A 245 -17.87 4.50 17.24
N GLN A 246 -18.71 3.54 16.89
CA GLN A 246 -18.28 2.32 16.23
C GLN A 246 -17.66 2.67 14.86
N GLN A 247 -16.56 2.01 14.53
CA GLN A 247 -15.97 2.12 13.19
C GLN A 247 -16.74 1.19 12.24
N TYR A 248 -17.05 1.72 11.06
CA TYR A 248 -17.71 0.97 9.99
C TYR A 248 -16.80 0.82 8.80
N MET A 249 -17.17 -0.06 7.88
CA MET A 249 -16.53 -0.14 6.57
C MET A 249 -16.62 1.23 5.87
N PRO A 250 -15.59 1.63 5.09
CA PRO A 250 -15.66 2.84 4.28
C PRO A 250 -16.91 2.81 3.39
N ARG A 251 -17.68 3.90 3.40
CA ARG A 251 -18.95 3.96 2.65
C ARG A 251 -18.73 3.83 1.14
N GLU A 252 -17.60 4.29 0.66
CA GLU A 252 -17.18 4.29 -0.74
C GLU A 252 -16.78 2.90 -1.22
N LEU A 253 -16.36 2.01 -0.30
CA LEU A 253 -15.87 0.69 -0.66
C LEU A 253 -16.97 -0.13 -1.35
N CYS A 254 -16.63 -0.68 -2.51
CA CYS A 254 -17.49 -1.61 -3.24
C CYS A 254 -17.80 -2.84 -2.37
N LYS A 255 -19.07 -3.11 -2.13
CA LYS A 255 -19.56 -4.25 -1.35
C LYS A 255 -19.88 -5.45 -2.23
N ALA A 256 -20.50 -5.19 -3.36
CA ALA A 256 -20.89 -6.24 -4.28
C ALA A 256 -20.50 -5.89 -5.72
N PHE A 257 -19.94 -6.86 -6.42
CA PHE A 257 -19.54 -6.71 -7.81
C PHE A 257 -19.52 -8.06 -8.52
N ARG A 258 -19.55 -8.02 -9.86
CA ARG A 258 -19.43 -9.19 -10.71
C ARG A 258 -18.38 -8.96 -11.79
N VAL A 259 -17.57 -9.99 -12.04
CA VAL A 259 -16.61 -10.03 -13.14
C VAL A 259 -16.95 -11.21 -14.02
N GLU A 260 -17.05 -10.97 -15.32
CA GLU A 260 -17.38 -12.00 -16.32
C GLU A 260 -16.37 -11.96 -17.47
N ALA A 261 -16.21 -13.10 -18.14
CA ALA A 261 -15.42 -13.25 -19.34
C ALA A 261 -16.25 -13.89 -20.45
N VAL A 262 -15.96 -13.54 -21.70
CA VAL A 262 -16.36 -14.31 -22.88
C VAL A 262 -15.11 -15.03 -23.37
N CYS A 263 -15.15 -16.36 -23.33
CA CYS A 263 -14.06 -17.22 -23.79
C CYS A 263 -13.89 -17.19 -25.31
N GLU A 264 -12.82 -17.79 -25.82
CA GLU A 264 -12.54 -17.89 -27.25
C GLU A 264 -13.66 -18.56 -28.04
N ASP A 265 -14.30 -19.59 -27.47
CA ASP A 265 -15.43 -20.33 -28.05
C ASP A 265 -16.78 -19.59 -28.00
N GLY A 266 -16.80 -18.38 -27.42
CA GLY A 266 -18.01 -17.59 -27.19
C GLY A 266 -18.74 -17.89 -25.88
N THR A 267 -18.31 -18.86 -25.11
CA THR A 267 -18.92 -19.18 -23.81
C THR A 267 -18.73 -18.02 -22.82
N ARG A 268 -19.82 -17.60 -22.18
CA ARG A 268 -19.77 -16.61 -21.08
C ARG A 268 -19.56 -17.32 -19.75
N VAL A 269 -18.58 -16.85 -18.97
CA VAL A 269 -18.21 -17.40 -17.68
C VAL A 269 -18.20 -16.31 -16.63
N VAL A 270 -18.83 -16.56 -15.49
CA VAL A 270 -18.70 -15.71 -14.29
C VAL A 270 -17.40 -16.06 -13.57
N LEU A 271 -16.45 -15.13 -13.54
CA LEU A 271 -15.17 -15.31 -12.87
C LEU A 271 -15.29 -15.02 -11.37
N CYS A 272 -16.08 -14.01 -11.01
CA CYS A 272 -16.33 -13.62 -9.64
C CYS A 272 -17.73 -13.03 -9.51
N ASP A 273 -18.50 -13.45 -8.51
CA ASP A 273 -19.78 -12.86 -8.10
C ASP A 273 -19.74 -12.60 -6.59
N GLU A 274 -19.12 -11.49 -6.21
CA GLU A 274 -18.88 -11.13 -4.83
C GLU A 274 -20.05 -10.31 -4.25
N LYS A 275 -20.52 -10.66 -3.04
CA LYS A 275 -21.67 -10.02 -2.38
C LYS A 275 -21.29 -9.28 -1.09
N GLN A 276 -20.12 -9.58 -0.50
CA GLN A 276 -19.68 -9.06 0.79
C GLN A 276 -18.18 -8.74 0.77
N ASN A 277 -17.72 -8.02 -0.26
CA ASN A 277 -16.34 -7.64 -0.38
C ASN A 277 -15.91 -6.70 0.75
N ILE A 278 -14.79 -7.02 1.39
CA ILE A 278 -14.17 -6.20 2.45
C ILE A 278 -12.77 -5.74 2.07
N LEU A 279 -12.32 -6.05 0.88
CA LEU A 279 -10.98 -5.77 0.39
C LEU A 279 -11.00 -4.62 -0.62
N ARG A 280 -10.02 -3.76 -0.51
CA ARG A 280 -9.79 -2.67 -1.46
C ARG A 280 -9.22 -3.19 -2.77
N CYS A 281 -8.22 -4.07 -2.70
CA CYS A 281 -7.56 -4.67 -3.86
C CYS A 281 -7.97 -6.14 -3.99
N ARG A 282 -8.28 -6.56 -5.22
CA ARG A 282 -8.67 -7.92 -5.57
C ARG A 282 -7.94 -8.34 -6.84
N ASN A 283 -7.23 -9.44 -6.76
CA ASN A 283 -6.65 -10.12 -7.92
C ASN A 283 -7.54 -11.32 -8.23
N ILE A 284 -8.17 -11.33 -9.38
CA ILE A 284 -9.18 -12.32 -9.78
C ILE A 284 -8.58 -13.21 -10.85
N PRO A 285 -8.34 -14.50 -10.55
CA PRO A 285 -7.83 -15.45 -11.54
C PRO A 285 -8.76 -15.57 -12.73
N VAL A 286 -8.20 -15.48 -13.92
CA VAL A 286 -8.89 -15.72 -15.20
C VAL A 286 -8.43 -17.05 -15.77
N ASP A 287 -7.13 -17.25 -15.92
CA ASP A 287 -6.43 -18.46 -16.38
C ASP A 287 -7.06 -19.11 -17.62
N ARG A 288 -7.40 -18.29 -18.62
CA ARG A 288 -8.01 -18.75 -19.88
C ARG A 288 -7.86 -17.77 -21.02
N THR A 289 -8.08 -18.25 -22.23
CA THR A 289 -8.16 -17.42 -23.44
C THR A 289 -9.53 -16.78 -23.54
N VAL A 290 -9.57 -15.47 -23.63
CA VAL A 290 -10.80 -14.67 -23.62
C VAL A 290 -10.87 -13.71 -24.81
N ARG A 291 -12.10 -13.32 -25.19
CA ARG A 291 -12.41 -12.28 -26.17
C ARG A 291 -12.82 -10.98 -25.50
N SER A 292 -13.47 -11.07 -24.36
CA SER A 292 -13.87 -9.89 -23.57
C SER A 292 -13.85 -10.18 -22.08
N LEU A 293 -13.70 -9.09 -21.32
CA LEU A 293 -13.74 -9.08 -19.85
C LEU A 293 -14.65 -7.93 -19.42
N SER A 294 -15.52 -8.16 -18.45
CA SER A 294 -16.42 -7.13 -17.96
C SER A 294 -16.46 -7.06 -16.44
N LEU A 295 -16.59 -5.87 -15.92
CA LEU A 295 -16.82 -5.56 -14.52
C LEU A 295 -18.16 -4.85 -14.37
N THR A 296 -19.01 -5.35 -13.47
CA THR A 296 -20.24 -4.68 -13.02
C THR A 296 -20.16 -4.45 -11.51
N VAL A 297 -20.08 -3.20 -11.08
CA VAL A 297 -20.25 -2.83 -9.68
C VAL A 297 -21.75 -2.85 -9.34
N LEU A 298 -22.13 -3.40 -8.20
CA LEU A 298 -23.54 -3.64 -7.83
C LEU A 298 -23.97 -2.84 -6.62
N GLU A 299 -23.12 -2.74 -5.59
CA GLU A 299 -23.43 -2.11 -4.32
C GLU A 299 -22.15 -1.61 -3.64
N ASN A 300 -22.23 -0.51 -2.91
CA ASN A 300 -21.22 -0.05 -1.97
C ASN A 300 -21.76 0.00 -0.54
N TYR A 301 -20.87 0.12 0.45
CA TYR A 301 -21.29 0.18 1.87
C TYR A 301 -22.06 1.45 2.25
N GLY A 302 -22.00 2.49 1.43
CA GLY A 302 -22.76 3.73 1.61
C GLY A 302 -24.19 3.67 1.10
N GLY A 303 -24.56 2.65 0.33
CA GLY A 303 -25.89 2.51 -0.28
C GLY A 303 -26.15 3.57 -1.35
N THR A 304 -25.09 4.11 -1.98
CA THR A 304 -25.22 5.07 -3.10
C THR A 304 -25.37 4.31 -4.43
N ASP A 305 -25.85 5.02 -5.44
CA ASP A 305 -26.07 4.48 -6.80
C ASP A 305 -24.81 4.42 -7.67
N LYS A 306 -23.67 4.82 -7.11
CA LYS A 306 -22.38 4.88 -7.81
C LYS A 306 -21.25 4.38 -6.92
N THR A 307 -20.24 3.75 -7.54
CA THR A 307 -19.07 3.21 -6.86
C THR A 307 -17.83 3.61 -7.63
N THR A 308 -16.81 4.13 -6.93
CA THR A 308 -15.53 4.50 -7.54
C THR A 308 -14.59 3.30 -7.57
N VAL A 309 -14.05 3.05 -8.75
CA VAL A 309 -13.03 2.02 -9.05
C VAL A 309 -11.76 2.75 -9.48
N TYR A 310 -10.61 2.37 -8.93
CA TYR A 310 -9.32 2.94 -9.29
C TYR A 310 -8.61 2.16 -10.38
N SER A 311 -8.71 0.83 -10.35
CA SER A 311 -8.15 -0.03 -11.38
C SER A 311 -9.10 -1.15 -11.76
N PHE A 312 -9.16 -1.41 -13.06
CA PHE A 312 -9.71 -2.59 -13.67
C PHE A 312 -8.87 -2.89 -14.89
N ASP A 313 -7.85 -3.74 -14.73
CA ASP A 313 -6.87 -4.06 -15.79
C ASP A 313 -6.41 -5.53 -15.70
N PHE A 314 -5.62 -6.00 -16.70
CA PHE A 314 -5.18 -7.38 -16.82
C PHE A 314 -3.82 -7.54 -17.49
#